data_30abe3597767e735e38e8bcb644c5c44
#
_entry.id   30abe3597767e735e38e8bcb644c5c44
#
_cell.length_a   1.000
_cell.length_b   1.000
_cell.length_c   1.000
_cell.angle_alpha   90.00
_cell.angle_beta   90.00
_cell.angle_gamma   90.00
#
_symmetry.space_group_name_H-M   'P 1'
#
loop_
_entity.id
_entity.type
_entity.pdbx_description
1 polymer ?
#
loop_
_entity_poly.entity_id
_entity_poly.type
_entity_poly.pdbx_seq_one_letter_code
_entity_poly.pdbx_strand_id
1 'polypeptide(L)'
;LKHRVPIRFHTGTVEVRGQLLLLDRDETKPGEALVARLELDENVACHPADRFLLRLQNPAVTVGGGRILRLEESGRYRRKDLGAELQGIVDAGDEPEARLQHELDQAGPVGCAVDELARALSLEEAKVLELTQELAGAEVHDKGMRVFLREQVAVGERELLDSVDKMLARRPAAASVKRSSIRTTRTLPAELVEFVVEKMQASGRVKAGSQGSILFLDRLKPLPAAEQAKFDRMISE
;
A
#
# COMPACT_ATOMS: atom_id res chain seq x y z
N LEU A 1 -8.94 -17.09 28.92
CA LEU A 1 -7.62 -17.49 28.44
C LEU A 1 -6.61 -16.41 28.73
N LYS A 2 -5.34 -16.79 28.97
CA LYS A 2 -4.24 -15.84 29.16
C LYS A 2 -3.42 -15.64 27.90
N HIS A 3 -2.69 -14.53 27.85
CA HIS A 3 -1.70 -14.28 26.80
C HIS A 3 -0.61 -15.36 26.82
N ARG A 4 -0.18 -15.83 25.63
CA ARG A 4 0.78 -16.92 25.43
C ARG A 4 0.35 -18.28 25.99
N VAL A 5 -0.93 -18.61 25.83
CA VAL A 5 -1.41 -19.92 26.21
C VAL A 5 -1.09 -20.95 25.14
N PRO A 6 -0.53 -22.13 25.49
CA PRO A 6 -0.32 -23.21 24.54
C PRO A 6 -1.66 -23.75 24.01
N ILE A 7 -1.76 -23.89 22.69
CA ILE A 7 -2.97 -24.35 22.01
C ILE A 7 -2.66 -25.45 20.98
N ARG A 8 -3.71 -26.13 20.55
CA ARG A 8 -3.77 -26.89 19.32
C ARG A 8 -4.68 -26.14 18.35
N PHE A 9 -4.13 -25.83 17.20
CA PHE A 9 -4.83 -25.18 16.10
C PHE A 9 -5.34 -26.25 15.15
N HIS A 10 -6.62 -26.17 14.79
CA HIS A 10 -7.26 -27.08 13.84
C HIS A 10 -7.88 -26.29 12.71
N THR A 11 -7.52 -26.59 11.48
CA THR A 11 -8.15 -26.06 10.27
C THR A 11 -8.21 -27.16 9.21
N GLY A 12 -9.38 -27.33 8.57
CA GLY A 12 -9.61 -28.45 7.67
C GLY A 12 -9.31 -29.79 8.37
N THR A 13 -8.37 -30.54 7.83
CA THR A 13 -7.90 -31.84 8.38
C THR A 13 -6.59 -31.74 9.16
N VAL A 14 -6.06 -30.53 9.33
CA VAL A 14 -4.74 -30.29 9.94
C VAL A 14 -4.88 -29.96 11.42
N GLU A 15 -4.04 -30.56 12.25
CA GLU A 15 -3.82 -30.18 13.65
C GLU A 15 -2.35 -29.82 13.86
N VAL A 16 -2.09 -28.62 14.39
CA VAL A 16 -0.73 -28.15 14.72
C VAL A 16 -0.73 -27.53 16.10
N ARG A 17 0.38 -27.68 16.81
CA ARG A 17 0.61 -27.02 18.10
C ARG A 17 1.07 -25.59 17.88
N GLY A 18 0.87 -24.76 18.91
CA GLY A 18 1.34 -23.38 18.89
C GLY A 18 0.95 -22.63 20.13
N GLN A 19 1.02 -21.31 20.04
CA GLN A 19 0.67 -20.38 21.11
C GLN A 19 -0.35 -19.35 20.63
N LEU A 20 -1.32 -19.05 21.49
CA LEU A 20 -2.26 -17.95 21.29
C LEU A 20 -1.71 -16.68 21.97
N LEU A 21 -1.50 -15.64 21.18
CA LEU A 21 -1.03 -14.33 21.65
C LEU A 21 -2.17 -13.32 21.55
N LEU A 22 -2.65 -12.86 22.69
CA LEU A 22 -3.65 -11.80 22.76
C LEU A 22 -2.96 -10.46 22.43
N LEU A 23 -3.53 -9.63 21.56
CA LEU A 23 -2.87 -8.42 21.05
C LEU A 23 -3.20 -7.16 21.85
N ASP A 24 -4.42 -7.05 22.34
CA ASP A 24 -4.96 -5.86 23.03
C ASP A 24 -5.05 -5.99 24.57
N ARG A 25 -4.99 -7.22 25.08
CA ARG A 25 -5.19 -7.54 26.51
C ARG A 25 -4.34 -8.72 26.95
N ASP A 26 -4.27 -8.96 28.26
CA ASP A 26 -3.51 -10.09 28.83
C ASP A 26 -4.39 -11.30 29.17
N GLU A 27 -5.70 -11.08 29.30
CA GLU A 27 -6.68 -12.14 29.58
C GLU A 27 -7.97 -11.90 28.79
N THR A 28 -8.67 -12.99 28.46
CA THR A 28 -10.00 -12.96 27.84
C THR A 28 -10.93 -13.94 28.55
N LYS A 29 -12.22 -13.59 28.57
CA LYS A 29 -13.30 -14.38 29.19
C LYS A 29 -14.02 -15.22 28.12
N PRO A 30 -14.76 -16.26 28.52
CA PRO A 30 -15.63 -16.99 27.60
C PRO A 30 -16.68 -16.07 26.97
N GLY A 31 -16.90 -16.25 25.67
CA GLY A 31 -17.87 -15.48 24.88
C GLY A 31 -17.36 -14.12 24.35
N GLU A 32 -16.15 -13.72 24.69
CA GLU A 32 -15.56 -12.50 24.14
C GLU A 32 -14.94 -12.77 22.76
N ALA A 33 -15.29 -11.93 21.77
CA ALA A 33 -14.59 -11.85 20.49
C ALA A 33 -13.34 -10.96 20.64
N LEU A 34 -12.27 -11.34 19.98
CA LEU A 34 -11.00 -10.61 20.01
C LEU A 34 -10.15 -10.89 18.77
N VAL A 35 -9.20 -10.03 18.52
CA VAL A 35 -8.14 -10.25 17.53
C VAL A 35 -6.92 -10.81 18.24
N ALA A 36 -6.35 -11.86 17.67
CA ALA A 36 -5.19 -12.54 18.24
C ALA A 36 -4.21 -12.98 17.16
N ARG A 37 -2.98 -13.21 17.55
CA ARG A 37 -1.97 -13.86 16.72
C ARG A 37 -1.78 -15.30 17.19
N LEU A 38 -1.68 -16.21 16.23
CA LEU A 38 -1.32 -17.60 16.47
C LEU A 38 0.10 -17.81 15.97
N GLU A 39 0.99 -18.23 16.86
CA GLU A 39 2.34 -18.68 16.50
C GLU A 39 2.33 -20.20 16.50
N LEU A 40 2.43 -20.79 15.32
CA LEU A 40 2.36 -22.23 15.12
C LEU A 40 3.78 -22.83 15.06
N ASP A 41 3.92 -24.05 15.56
CA ASP A 41 5.21 -24.75 15.59
C ASP A 41 5.62 -25.30 14.22
N GLU A 42 4.65 -25.41 13.29
CA GLU A 42 4.83 -25.95 11.94
C GLU A 42 4.07 -25.09 10.92
N ASN A 43 4.53 -25.11 9.67
CA ASN A 43 3.86 -24.43 8.57
C ASN A 43 2.53 -25.12 8.23
N VAL A 44 1.48 -24.34 8.06
CA VAL A 44 0.15 -24.81 7.71
C VAL A 44 -0.30 -24.16 6.41
N ALA A 45 -0.77 -24.99 5.47
CA ALA A 45 -1.43 -24.48 4.28
C ALA A 45 -2.85 -24.03 4.64
N CYS A 46 -3.07 -22.72 4.62
CA CYS A 46 -4.36 -22.11 4.89
C CYS A 46 -4.46 -20.76 4.15
N HIS A 47 -5.67 -20.23 4.07
CA HIS A 47 -5.97 -18.96 3.41
C HIS A 47 -6.63 -17.97 4.38
N PRO A 48 -6.52 -16.66 4.13
CA PRO A 48 -7.42 -15.69 4.77
C PRO A 48 -8.89 -16.12 4.57
N ALA A 49 -9.72 -15.86 5.56
CA ALA A 49 -11.11 -16.30 5.70
C ALA A 49 -11.33 -17.77 6.08
N ASP A 50 -10.32 -18.66 6.04
CA ASP A 50 -10.46 -20.02 6.55
C ASP A 50 -10.87 -20.02 8.02
N ARG A 51 -11.74 -20.98 8.36
CA ARG A 51 -12.20 -21.17 9.75
C ARG A 51 -11.29 -22.14 10.48
N PHE A 52 -11.09 -21.86 11.77
CA PHE A 52 -10.29 -22.70 12.64
C PHE A 52 -10.97 -22.92 13.99
N LEU A 53 -10.51 -23.97 14.70
CA LEU A 53 -10.83 -24.24 16.09
C LEU A 53 -9.54 -24.22 16.93
N LEU A 54 -9.67 -23.77 18.17
CA LEU A 54 -8.62 -23.79 19.17
C LEU A 54 -8.97 -24.73 20.31
N ARG A 55 -8.02 -25.57 20.68
CA ARG A 55 -8.11 -26.42 21.86
C ARG A 55 -6.91 -26.17 22.77
N LEU A 56 -7.11 -26.26 24.08
CA LEU A 56 -5.99 -26.31 25.01
C LEU A 56 -5.21 -27.63 24.81
N GLN A 57 -3.93 -27.60 25.10
CA GLN A 57 -3.10 -28.81 25.05
C GLN A 57 -3.40 -29.74 26.22
N ASN A 58 -3.62 -29.19 27.42
CA ASN A 58 -3.94 -29.95 28.62
C ASN A 58 -4.80 -29.10 29.60
N PRO A 59 -6.03 -29.53 29.97
CA PRO A 59 -6.78 -30.62 29.34
C PRO A 59 -7.18 -30.29 27.91
N ALA A 60 -7.41 -31.31 27.08
CA ALA A 60 -7.79 -31.14 25.67
C ALA A 60 -9.26 -30.67 25.52
N VAL A 61 -9.49 -29.40 25.81
CA VAL A 61 -10.82 -28.76 25.76
C VAL A 61 -10.82 -27.71 24.64
N THR A 62 -11.91 -27.69 23.86
CA THR A 62 -12.13 -26.63 22.89
C THR A 62 -12.44 -25.32 23.62
N VAL A 63 -11.68 -24.27 23.31
CA VAL A 63 -11.77 -22.97 23.97
C VAL A 63 -12.26 -21.86 23.08
N GLY A 64 -12.32 -22.11 21.78
CA GLY A 64 -12.84 -21.15 20.82
C GLY A 64 -12.55 -21.56 19.39
N GLY A 65 -12.85 -20.67 18.49
CA GLY A 65 -12.56 -20.76 17.08
C GLY A 65 -12.70 -19.38 16.45
N GLY A 66 -12.36 -19.27 15.20
CA GLY A 66 -12.43 -18.01 14.51
C GLY A 66 -12.19 -18.15 13.03
N ARG A 67 -11.81 -17.04 12.43
CA ARG A 67 -11.46 -16.91 11.04
C ARG A 67 -10.04 -16.34 10.93
N ILE A 68 -9.28 -16.81 9.97
CA ILE A 68 -7.96 -16.28 9.65
C ILE A 68 -8.14 -14.93 8.95
N LEU A 69 -7.55 -13.87 9.49
CA LEU A 69 -7.61 -12.53 8.90
C LEU A 69 -6.46 -12.30 7.92
N ARG A 70 -5.25 -12.72 8.31
CA ARG A 70 -4.01 -12.54 7.54
C ARG A 70 -3.05 -13.68 7.84
N LEU A 71 -2.22 -14.00 6.85
CA LEU A 71 -1.08 -14.89 7.01
C LEU A 71 0.18 -14.04 7.07
N GLU A 72 1.02 -14.30 8.05
CA GLU A 72 2.29 -13.61 8.21
C GLU A 72 3.41 -14.62 8.44
N GLU A 73 4.55 -14.37 7.83
CA GLU A 73 5.79 -14.99 8.25
C GLU A 73 6.23 -14.41 9.61
N SER A 74 7.09 -15.17 10.32
CA SER A 74 7.59 -14.74 11.63
C SER A 74 8.31 -13.40 11.52
N GLY A 75 7.84 -12.38 12.25
CA GLY A 75 8.39 -11.04 12.25
C GLY A 75 8.28 -10.33 13.60
N ARG A 76 9.06 -9.25 13.78
CA ARG A 76 8.94 -8.37 14.94
C ARG A 76 7.78 -7.41 14.70
N TYR A 77 6.86 -7.34 15.66
CA TYR A 77 5.73 -6.41 15.66
C TYR A 77 5.55 -5.79 17.04
N ARG A 78 4.95 -4.61 17.07
CA ARG A 78 4.43 -4.05 18.31
C ARG A 78 3.01 -4.55 18.49
N ARG A 79 2.77 -5.20 19.63
CA ARG A 79 1.51 -5.87 19.95
C ARG A 79 0.26 -4.99 19.71
N LYS A 80 0.31 -3.72 20.18
CA LYS A 80 -0.79 -2.77 20.00
C LYS A 80 -1.01 -2.34 18.55
N ASP A 81 0.08 -2.12 17.80
CA ASP A 81 -0.01 -1.66 16.42
C ASP A 81 -0.63 -2.75 15.53
N LEU A 82 -0.17 -4.00 15.69
CA LEU A 82 -0.74 -5.16 15.01
C LEU A 82 -2.21 -5.38 15.41
N GLY A 83 -2.55 -5.23 16.69
CA GLY A 83 -3.93 -5.38 17.16
C GLY A 83 -4.87 -4.36 16.52
N ALA A 84 -4.46 -3.10 16.43
CA ALA A 84 -5.24 -2.04 15.79
C ALA A 84 -5.41 -2.28 14.28
N GLU A 85 -4.34 -2.68 13.59
CA GLU A 85 -4.35 -3.00 12.17
C GLU A 85 -5.32 -4.15 11.85
N LEU A 86 -5.22 -5.26 12.58
CA LEU A 86 -6.09 -6.41 12.39
C LEU A 86 -7.55 -6.13 12.79
N GLN A 87 -7.78 -5.25 13.79
CA GLN A 87 -9.12 -4.79 14.12
C GLN A 87 -9.73 -4.01 12.95
N GLY A 88 -8.95 -3.19 12.26
CA GLY A 88 -9.38 -2.51 11.04
C GLY A 88 -9.87 -3.46 9.94
N ILE A 89 -9.22 -4.63 9.78
CA ILE A 89 -9.69 -5.67 8.85
C ILE A 89 -11.07 -6.24 9.29
N VAL A 90 -11.27 -6.42 10.60
CA VAL A 90 -12.56 -6.88 11.14
C VAL A 90 -13.64 -5.83 10.92
N ASP A 91 -13.32 -4.57 11.17
CA ASP A 91 -14.25 -3.44 11.04
C ASP A 91 -14.63 -3.16 9.57
N ALA A 92 -13.71 -3.39 8.63
CA ALA A 92 -14.00 -3.32 7.19
C ALA A 92 -14.99 -4.40 6.74
N GLY A 93 -15.12 -5.50 7.49
CA GLY A 93 -16.05 -6.57 7.17
C GLY A 93 -15.54 -7.55 6.11
N ASP A 94 -16.48 -8.26 5.47
CA ASP A 94 -16.17 -9.33 4.52
C ASP A 94 -16.32 -8.91 3.05
N GLU A 95 -16.87 -7.74 2.80
CA GLU A 95 -17.09 -7.25 1.45
C GLU A 95 -15.73 -6.92 0.79
N PRO A 96 -15.45 -7.49 -0.39
CA PRO A 96 -14.15 -7.34 -1.04
C PRO A 96 -13.75 -5.88 -1.31
N GLU A 97 -14.72 -5.03 -1.65
CA GLU A 97 -14.51 -3.61 -1.91
C GLU A 97 -14.07 -2.86 -0.64
N ALA A 98 -14.72 -3.13 0.49
CA ALA A 98 -14.41 -2.50 1.77
C ALA A 98 -13.03 -2.95 2.27
N ARG A 99 -12.68 -4.22 2.06
CA ARG A 99 -11.34 -4.75 2.36
C ARG A 99 -10.27 -4.17 1.44
N LEU A 100 -10.55 -4.03 0.14
CA LEU A 100 -9.66 -3.37 -0.81
C LEU A 100 -9.38 -1.92 -0.39
N GLN A 101 -10.44 -1.17 -0.06
CA GLN A 101 -10.31 0.20 0.43
C GLN A 101 -9.43 0.25 1.69
N HIS A 102 -9.68 -0.64 2.66
CA HIS A 102 -8.90 -0.70 3.90
C HIS A 102 -7.41 -0.95 3.64
N GLU A 103 -7.05 -1.92 2.78
CA GLU A 103 -5.65 -2.22 2.44
C GLU A 103 -4.97 -1.00 1.77
N LEU A 104 -5.68 -0.30 0.88
CA LEU A 104 -5.17 0.91 0.21
C LEU A 104 -5.00 2.08 1.19
N ASP A 105 -5.93 2.25 2.15
CA ASP A 105 -5.82 3.26 3.21
C ASP A 105 -4.59 3.02 4.10
N GLN A 106 -4.33 1.76 4.47
CA GLN A 106 -3.16 1.37 5.27
C GLN A 106 -1.85 1.59 4.51
N ALA A 107 -1.80 1.27 3.23
CA ALA A 107 -0.61 1.45 2.42
C ALA A 107 -0.28 2.94 2.17
N GLY A 108 -1.30 3.80 2.17
CA GLY A 108 -1.15 5.23 1.96
C GLY A 108 -0.45 5.55 0.63
N PRO A 109 0.52 6.49 0.63
CA PRO A 109 1.17 6.94 -0.60
C PRO A 109 2.08 5.90 -1.26
N VAL A 110 2.42 4.80 -0.59
CA VAL A 110 3.19 3.70 -1.20
C VAL A 110 2.32 2.89 -2.15
N GLY A 111 1.00 2.88 -1.93
CA GLY A 111 0.06 2.04 -2.65
C GLY A 111 0.30 0.55 -2.41
N CYS A 112 -0.50 -0.31 -2.99
CA CYS A 112 -0.38 -1.76 -2.88
C CYS A 112 -0.05 -2.40 -4.22
N ALA A 113 0.83 -3.39 -4.23
CA ALA A 113 1.01 -4.22 -5.40
C ALA A 113 -0.23 -5.12 -5.61
N VAL A 114 -0.57 -5.38 -6.87
CA VAL A 114 -1.78 -6.16 -7.22
C VAL A 114 -1.69 -7.58 -6.65
N ASP A 115 -0.52 -8.21 -6.68
CA ASP A 115 -0.28 -9.54 -6.11
C ASP A 115 -0.39 -9.56 -4.57
N GLU A 116 0.00 -8.46 -3.89
CA GLU A 116 -0.19 -8.31 -2.45
C GLU A 116 -1.68 -8.20 -2.09
N LEU A 117 -2.44 -7.41 -2.86
CA LEU A 117 -3.89 -7.29 -2.70
C LEU A 117 -4.59 -8.63 -3.00
N ALA A 118 -4.18 -9.34 -4.05
CA ALA A 118 -4.72 -10.64 -4.40
C ALA A 118 -4.57 -11.65 -3.24
N ARG A 119 -3.41 -11.68 -2.61
CA ARG A 119 -3.13 -12.50 -1.42
C ARG A 119 -3.93 -12.06 -0.20
N ALA A 120 -3.99 -10.74 0.09
CA ALA A 120 -4.71 -10.21 1.23
C ALA A 120 -6.23 -10.45 1.14
N LEU A 121 -6.79 -10.33 -0.06
CA LEU A 121 -8.21 -10.51 -0.34
C LEU A 121 -8.59 -11.97 -0.64
N SER A 122 -7.62 -12.86 -0.86
CA SER A 122 -7.81 -14.23 -1.36
C SER A 122 -8.57 -14.28 -2.69
N LEU A 123 -8.21 -13.38 -3.60
CA LEU A 123 -8.78 -13.24 -4.94
C LEU A 123 -7.69 -13.42 -6.00
N GLU A 124 -8.10 -13.70 -7.23
CA GLU A 124 -7.22 -13.64 -8.39
C GLU A 124 -6.88 -12.18 -8.75
N GLU A 125 -5.70 -11.94 -9.29
CA GLU A 125 -5.25 -10.58 -9.69
C GLU A 125 -6.22 -9.91 -10.66
N ALA A 126 -6.79 -10.68 -11.61
CA ALA A 126 -7.79 -10.18 -12.54
C ALA A 126 -9.03 -9.63 -11.80
N LYS A 127 -9.48 -10.32 -10.75
CA LYS A 127 -10.63 -9.86 -9.94
C LYS A 127 -10.29 -8.64 -9.10
N VAL A 128 -9.06 -8.54 -8.59
CA VAL A 128 -8.59 -7.33 -7.90
C VAL A 128 -8.60 -6.12 -8.84
N LEU A 129 -8.16 -6.29 -10.08
CA LEU A 129 -8.19 -5.21 -11.08
C LEU A 129 -9.62 -4.78 -11.42
N GLU A 130 -10.57 -5.72 -11.56
CA GLU A 130 -11.99 -5.38 -11.74
C GLU A 130 -12.51 -4.54 -10.56
N LEU A 131 -12.32 -5.02 -9.33
CA LEU A 131 -12.74 -4.31 -8.11
C LEU A 131 -12.11 -2.92 -8.01
N THR A 132 -10.84 -2.78 -8.41
CA THR A 132 -10.16 -1.49 -8.43
C THR A 132 -10.79 -0.52 -9.42
N GLN A 133 -11.28 -1.00 -10.57
CA GLN A 133 -11.97 -0.15 -11.55
C GLN A 133 -13.35 0.30 -11.04
N GLU A 134 -14.03 -0.55 -10.26
CA GLU A 134 -15.32 -0.23 -9.64
C GLU A 134 -15.16 0.73 -8.44
N LEU A 135 -14.01 0.68 -7.77
CA LEU A 135 -13.72 1.55 -6.63
C LEU A 135 -13.43 2.99 -7.08
N ALA A 136 -14.38 3.88 -6.87
CA ALA A 136 -14.36 5.27 -7.37
C ALA A 136 -13.12 6.10 -6.98
N GLY A 137 -12.39 5.69 -5.97
CA GLY A 137 -11.20 6.37 -5.43
C GLY A 137 -9.87 5.75 -5.81
N ALA A 138 -9.83 4.64 -6.53
CA ALA A 138 -8.59 3.93 -6.85
C ALA A 138 -8.09 4.22 -8.28
N GLU A 139 -6.78 4.14 -8.46
CA GLU A 139 -6.10 4.27 -9.76
C GLU A 139 -5.02 3.18 -9.87
N VAL A 140 -4.91 2.54 -11.03
CA VAL A 140 -3.92 1.51 -11.31
C VAL A 140 -2.73 2.09 -12.06
N HIS A 141 -1.53 1.80 -11.59
CA HIS A 141 -0.30 2.00 -12.32
C HIS A 141 0.07 0.71 -13.06
N ASP A 142 -0.28 0.63 -14.35
CA ASP A 142 -0.16 -0.59 -15.15
C ASP A 142 1.26 -1.15 -15.20
N LYS A 143 2.28 -0.30 -15.38
CA LYS A 143 3.66 -0.73 -15.46
C LYS A 143 4.21 -1.30 -14.16
N GLY A 144 3.78 -0.74 -13.03
CA GLY A 144 4.19 -1.18 -11.71
C GLY A 144 3.26 -2.25 -11.13
N MET A 145 2.16 -2.59 -11.81
CA MET A 145 1.10 -3.45 -11.27
C MET A 145 0.75 -3.06 -9.83
N ARG A 146 0.50 -1.77 -9.62
CA ARG A 146 0.29 -1.18 -8.30
C ARG A 146 -0.94 -0.29 -8.29
N VAL A 147 -1.68 -0.33 -7.19
CA VAL A 147 -2.90 0.44 -6.99
C VAL A 147 -2.66 1.55 -5.99
N PHE A 148 -3.16 2.75 -6.29
CA PHE A 148 -3.09 3.92 -5.43
C PHE A 148 -4.49 4.51 -5.23
N LEU A 149 -4.71 5.19 -4.10
CA LEU A 149 -5.87 6.04 -3.94
C LEU A 149 -5.65 7.37 -4.68
N ARG A 150 -6.69 7.84 -5.37
CA ARG A 150 -6.66 9.09 -6.16
C ARG A 150 -6.25 10.29 -5.33
N GLU A 151 -6.67 10.35 -4.08
CA GLU A 151 -6.27 11.42 -3.16
C GLU A 151 -4.76 11.39 -2.86
N GLN A 152 -4.16 10.21 -2.71
CA GLN A 152 -2.72 10.06 -2.50
C GLN A 152 -1.94 10.48 -3.75
N VAL A 153 -2.45 10.14 -4.93
CA VAL A 153 -1.89 10.59 -6.21
C VAL A 153 -1.94 12.11 -6.32
N ALA A 154 -3.04 12.75 -5.94
CA ALA A 154 -3.20 14.21 -5.96
C ALA A 154 -2.27 14.92 -4.97
N VAL A 155 -2.08 14.34 -3.77
CA VAL A 155 -1.11 14.84 -2.77
C VAL A 155 0.31 14.70 -3.31
N GLY A 156 0.66 13.53 -3.86
CA GLY A 156 1.97 13.26 -4.43
C GLY A 156 2.29 14.18 -5.61
N GLU A 157 1.33 14.47 -6.49
CA GLU A 157 1.50 15.43 -7.57
C GLU A 157 1.83 16.83 -7.04
N ARG A 158 1.10 17.30 -6.02
CA ARG A 158 1.34 18.61 -5.40
C ARG A 158 2.74 18.68 -4.79
N GLU A 159 3.15 17.70 -4.01
CA GLU A 159 4.49 17.65 -3.40
C GLU A 159 5.61 17.57 -4.43
N LEU A 160 5.39 16.79 -5.50
CA LEU A 160 6.32 16.72 -6.62
C LEU A 160 6.51 18.09 -7.26
N LEU A 161 5.43 18.80 -7.59
CA LEU A 161 5.47 20.11 -8.19
C LEU A 161 6.12 21.15 -7.27
N ASP A 162 5.80 21.15 -5.98
CA ASP A 162 6.48 22.01 -4.99
C ASP A 162 7.99 21.76 -4.91
N SER A 163 8.39 20.49 -4.99
CA SER A 163 9.81 20.11 -5.01
C SER A 163 10.50 20.61 -6.28
N VAL A 164 9.85 20.46 -7.42
CA VAL A 164 10.32 20.94 -8.73
C VAL A 164 10.44 22.48 -8.73
N ASP A 165 9.45 23.19 -8.25
CA ASP A 165 9.45 24.66 -8.16
C ASP A 165 10.62 25.17 -7.31
N LYS A 166 10.91 24.52 -6.17
CA LYS A 166 12.08 24.82 -5.32
C LYS A 166 13.42 24.56 -6.05
N MET A 167 13.49 23.51 -6.88
CA MET A 167 14.68 23.22 -7.66
C MET A 167 14.89 24.22 -8.79
N LEU A 168 13.83 24.57 -9.52
CA LEU A 168 13.87 25.55 -10.60
C LEU A 168 14.16 26.99 -10.09
N ALA A 169 13.66 27.36 -8.91
CA ALA A 169 13.98 28.63 -8.26
C ALA A 169 15.48 28.80 -7.97
N ARG A 170 16.17 27.71 -7.66
CA ARG A 170 17.65 27.71 -7.43
C ARG A 170 18.46 27.74 -8.73
N ARG A 171 17.83 27.43 -9.88
CA ARG A 171 18.47 27.37 -11.19
C ARG A 171 17.54 27.98 -12.24
N PRO A 172 17.39 29.31 -12.26
CA PRO A 172 16.38 29.99 -13.11
C PRO A 172 16.55 29.73 -14.62
N ALA A 173 17.76 29.39 -15.07
CA ALA A 173 18.05 29.06 -16.46
C ALA A 173 17.79 27.58 -16.81
N ALA A 174 17.45 26.74 -15.84
CA ALA A 174 17.17 25.31 -16.09
C ALA A 174 15.72 25.15 -16.55
N ALA A 175 15.52 24.53 -17.70
CA ALA A 175 14.20 24.17 -18.21
C ALA A 175 13.76 22.77 -17.78
N SER A 176 14.66 21.98 -17.20
CA SER A 176 14.42 20.59 -16.84
C SER A 176 15.02 20.21 -15.48
N VAL A 177 14.49 19.18 -14.87
CA VAL A 177 14.95 18.63 -13.60
C VAL A 177 15.39 17.17 -13.84
N LYS A 178 16.55 16.78 -13.32
CA LYS A 178 16.95 15.37 -13.35
C LYS A 178 16.04 14.57 -12.43
N ARG A 179 15.51 13.42 -12.91
CA ARG A 179 14.68 12.52 -12.11
C ARG A 179 15.36 12.11 -10.81
N SER A 180 16.67 11.81 -10.88
CA SER A 180 17.47 11.45 -9.70
C SER A 180 17.64 12.59 -8.67
N SER A 181 17.29 13.83 -9.01
CA SER A 181 17.34 14.97 -8.09
C SER A 181 16.04 15.14 -7.28
N ILE A 182 14.97 14.49 -7.70
CA ILE A 182 13.69 14.46 -6.97
C ILE A 182 13.90 13.61 -5.71
N ARG A 183 13.81 14.26 -4.55
CA ARG A 183 13.96 13.55 -3.27
C ARG A 183 12.68 12.83 -2.94
N THR A 184 12.77 11.54 -2.70
CA THR A 184 11.68 10.76 -2.13
C THR A 184 11.53 11.08 -0.64
N THR A 185 10.31 11.18 -0.19
CA THR A 185 9.93 11.39 1.21
C THR A 185 8.95 10.31 1.62
N ARG A 186 8.52 10.30 2.88
CA ARG A 186 7.48 9.38 3.35
C ARG A 186 6.13 9.59 2.65
N THR A 187 5.83 10.83 2.28
CA THR A 187 4.61 11.22 1.56
C THR A 187 4.76 11.20 0.04
N LEU A 188 6.00 11.12 -0.46
CA LEU A 188 6.34 11.05 -1.88
C LEU A 188 7.32 9.90 -2.11
N PRO A 189 6.92 8.64 -1.99
CA PRO A 189 7.76 7.48 -2.27
C PRO A 189 8.06 7.35 -3.76
N ALA A 190 9.06 6.54 -4.11
CA ALA A 190 9.55 6.41 -5.48
C ALA A 190 8.47 5.89 -6.44
N GLU A 191 7.68 4.95 -5.99
CA GLU A 191 6.58 4.31 -6.72
C GLU A 191 5.51 5.35 -7.12
N LEU A 192 5.15 6.23 -6.18
CA LEU A 192 4.19 7.30 -6.43
C LEU A 192 4.77 8.36 -7.37
N VAL A 193 6.06 8.74 -7.20
CA VAL A 193 6.75 9.67 -8.13
C VAL A 193 6.71 9.13 -9.55
N GLU A 194 6.96 7.82 -9.71
CA GLU A 194 6.95 7.17 -11.01
C GLU A 194 5.58 7.26 -11.68
N PHE A 195 4.56 6.89 -10.95
CA PHE A 195 3.17 6.93 -11.43
C PHE A 195 2.72 8.36 -11.76
N VAL A 196 2.96 9.33 -10.87
CA VAL A 196 2.61 10.74 -11.09
C VAL A 196 3.30 11.31 -12.32
N VAL A 197 4.59 11.05 -12.50
CA VAL A 197 5.35 11.52 -13.68
C VAL A 197 4.78 10.89 -14.96
N GLU A 198 4.45 9.60 -14.98
CA GLU A 198 3.83 8.96 -16.13
C GLU A 198 2.45 9.55 -16.46
N LYS A 199 1.63 9.79 -15.46
CA LYS A 199 0.33 10.44 -15.60
C LYS A 199 0.45 11.85 -16.19
N MET A 200 1.43 12.62 -15.70
CA MET A 200 1.74 13.95 -16.26
C MET A 200 2.29 13.88 -17.68
N GLN A 201 3.04 12.84 -18.04
CA GLN A 201 3.49 12.61 -19.42
C GLN A 201 2.33 12.27 -20.35
N ALA A 202 1.43 11.39 -19.91
CA ALA A 202 0.24 11.02 -20.68
C ALA A 202 -0.69 12.22 -20.93
N SER A 203 -0.77 13.15 -19.96
CA SER A 203 -1.54 14.40 -20.11
C SER A 203 -0.80 15.53 -20.86
N GLY A 204 0.43 15.27 -21.32
CA GLY A 204 1.23 16.25 -22.06
C GLY A 204 1.83 17.38 -21.22
N ARG A 205 1.70 17.35 -19.90
CA ARG A 205 2.25 18.38 -18.98
C ARG A 205 3.75 18.24 -18.77
N VAL A 206 4.29 17.06 -19.04
CA VAL A 206 5.69 16.72 -18.85
C VAL A 206 6.21 16.00 -20.09
N LYS A 207 7.46 16.28 -20.48
CA LYS A 207 8.17 15.57 -21.55
C LYS A 207 9.48 14.97 -21.01
N ALA A 208 9.85 13.81 -21.54
CA ALA A 208 11.16 13.25 -21.29
C ALA A 208 12.23 14.12 -21.97
N GLY A 209 13.24 14.54 -21.23
CA GLY A 209 14.39 15.25 -21.73
C GLY A 209 15.59 14.32 -21.92
N SER A 210 16.72 14.88 -22.31
CA SER A 210 17.98 14.14 -22.45
C SER A 210 18.53 13.71 -21.08
N GLN A 211 19.29 12.62 -21.05
CA GLN A 211 20.02 12.13 -19.85
C GLN A 211 19.14 11.91 -18.60
N GLY A 212 17.90 11.41 -18.76
CA GLY A 212 17.00 11.15 -17.66
C GLY A 212 16.44 12.40 -16.99
N SER A 213 16.45 13.55 -17.70
CA SER A 213 15.79 14.76 -17.23
C SER A 213 14.30 14.76 -17.60
N ILE A 214 13.54 15.54 -16.86
CA ILE A 214 12.11 15.74 -17.02
C ILE A 214 11.86 17.22 -17.26
N LEU A 215 11.16 17.54 -18.33
CA LEU A 215 10.79 18.90 -18.72
C LEU A 215 9.34 19.14 -18.30
N PHE A 216 9.09 20.05 -17.37
CA PHE A 216 7.77 20.43 -16.91
C PHE A 216 7.25 21.61 -17.74
N LEU A 217 6.34 21.36 -18.69
CA LEU A 217 5.94 22.34 -19.69
C LEU A 217 5.15 23.53 -19.09
N ASP A 218 4.36 23.25 -18.06
CA ASP A 218 3.59 24.25 -17.30
C ASP A 218 4.46 25.11 -16.35
N ARG A 219 5.77 24.80 -16.24
CA ARG A 219 6.76 25.53 -15.44
C ARG A 219 7.80 26.26 -16.29
N LEU A 220 7.70 26.16 -17.63
CA LEU A 220 8.60 26.90 -18.51
C LEU A 220 8.30 28.38 -18.41
N LYS A 221 9.32 29.15 -18.02
CA LYS A 221 9.25 30.61 -18.10
C LYS A 221 9.33 31.00 -19.59
N PRO A 222 8.47 31.92 -20.05
CA PRO A 222 8.65 32.47 -21.40
C PRO A 222 10.03 33.12 -21.49
N LEU A 223 10.72 32.88 -22.61
CA LEU A 223 11.99 33.53 -22.88
C LEU A 223 11.80 35.07 -22.80
N PRO A 224 12.78 35.79 -22.21
CA PRO A 224 12.76 37.25 -22.29
C PRO A 224 12.60 37.71 -23.74
N ALA A 225 11.82 38.74 -23.98
CA ALA A 225 11.48 39.21 -25.34
C ALA A 225 12.75 39.43 -26.24
N ALA A 226 13.87 39.84 -25.64
CA ALA A 226 15.13 40.00 -26.35
C ALA A 226 15.77 38.67 -26.80
N GLU A 227 15.58 37.61 -26.04
CA GLU A 227 16.06 36.26 -26.40
C GLU A 227 15.13 35.55 -27.36
N GLN A 228 13.82 35.78 -27.22
CA GLN A 228 12.80 35.29 -28.16
C GLN A 228 13.07 35.87 -29.56
N ALA A 229 13.32 37.18 -29.68
CA ALA A 229 13.62 37.83 -30.93
C ALA A 229 14.95 37.35 -31.59
N LYS A 230 15.93 36.92 -30.80
CA LYS A 230 17.15 36.25 -31.32
C LYS A 230 16.85 34.86 -31.84
N PHE A 231 16.05 34.10 -31.12
CA PHE A 231 15.66 32.74 -31.48
C PHE A 231 14.81 32.71 -32.77
N ASP A 232 13.87 33.65 -32.88
CA ASP A 232 13.03 33.78 -34.08
C ASP A 232 13.83 34.18 -35.31
N ARG A 233 14.89 35.00 -35.16
CA ARG A 233 15.82 35.32 -36.27
C ARG A 233 16.68 34.11 -36.70
N MET A 234 17.13 33.27 -35.75
CA MET A 234 17.90 32.05 -36.05
C MET A 234 17.11 30.97 -36.77
N ILE A 235 15.79 30.95 -36.60
CA ILE A 235 14.89 29.98 -37.27
C ILE A 235 14.47 30.51 -38.67
N SER A 236 14.56 31.82 -38.92
CA SER A 236 14.15 32.48 -40.16
C SER A 236 15.29 32.59 -41.19
N GLU A 237 16.53 32.19 -40.83
CA GLU A 237 17.68 32.01 -41.69
C GLU A 237 17.88 30.51 -42.03
#